data_82282583ea3360adcc069549b6eda159
#
_entry.id   82282583ea3360adcc069549b6eda159
#
_cell.length_a   1.000
_cell.length_b   1.000
_cell.length_c   1.000
_cell.angle_alpha   90.00
_cell.angle_beta   90.00
_cell.angle_gamma   90.00
#
_symmetry.space_group_name_H-M   'P 1'
#
loop_
_entity.id
_entity.type
_entity.pdbx_description
1 polymer ?
#
loop_
_entity_poly.entity_id
_entity_poly.type
_entity_poly.pdbx_seq_one_letter_code
_entity_poly.pdbx_strand_id
1 'polypeptide(L)'
;LETLLNAGCRLAEAGEFTRRAFLNGRIDLVQAEAIGEMIHAKTTAAYRSALSHLKGDLSKKLSTLREDLLNACAMLELELDFGEEDVEFQSRDDLRSKIAELKTTLTELADSFKFGKLVQEGVRTVIVGKPNAGKSTLLNALLGKERAIVSDIAGTTRDYIEESFVIDGVLFKLIDTAGLRATYDQLESEGIKRSYEKIEEADLILYLIDASKPIDANEIKAIETLKEKNREAKFLLVLNKSDLSCNGEVKVETIEAIRISARTREGIDALKQTMKSLSIGAETLSEGSIMLTNLRHYEAVRNALQSLLQAETQVQHHAPTELIASDLRAALHHIGTITGKVSTDDILNNIFAKFCIGK
;
A
#
# COMPACT_ATOMS: atom_id res chain seq x y z
N LEU A 1 1.56 37.08 -11.82
CA LEU A 1 0.28 36.42 -12.09
C LEU A 1 -0.71 37.44 -12.66
N GLU A 2 -0.94 38.61 -12.02
CA GLU A 2 -1.84 39.67 -12.49
C GLU A 2 -1.55 40.14 -13.91
N THR A 3 -0.28 40.30 -14.26
CA THR A 3 0.13 40.70 -15.61
C THR A 3 -0.34 39.71 -16.69
N LEU A 4 -0.26 38.41 -16.41
CA LEU A 4 -0.70 37.35 -17.32
C LEU A 4 -2.23 37.29 -17.41
N LEU A 5 -2.93 37.46 -16.30
CA LEU A 5 -4.39 37.51 -16.28
C LEU A 5 -4.91 38.73 -17.07
N ASN A 6 -4.27 39.90 -16.92
CA ASN A 6 -4.60 41.11 -17.65
C ASN A 6 -4.29 40.96 -19.15
N ALA A 7 -3.35 40.07 -19.52
CA ALA A 7 -3.05 39.73 -20.92
C ALA A 7 -3.99 38.67 -21.52
N GLY A 8 -5.07 38.28 -20.79
CA GLY A 8 -6.07 37.30 -21.26
C GLY A 8 -5.77 35.83 -20.93
N CYS A 9 -4.77 35.55 -20.13
CA CYS A 9 -4.53 34.18 -19.63
C CYS A 9 -5.57 33.83 -18.56
N ARG A 10 -5.94 32.56 -18.48
CA ARG A 10 -6.71 32.02 -17.37
C ARG A 10 -5.81 31.23 -16.40
N LEU A 11 -6.30 31.00 -15.19
CA LEU A 11 -5.67 30.06 -14.28
C LEU A 11 -5.81 28.63 -14.81
N ALA A 12 -4.75 27.84 -14.62
CA ALA A 12 -4.80 26.43 -14.95
C ALA A 12 -5.72 25.66 -14.00
N GLU A 13 -6.40 24.66 -14.52
CA GLU A 13 -7.17 23.71 -13.73
C GLU A 13 -6.25 22.77 -12.96
N ALA A 14 -6.83 21.99 -12.02
CA ALA A 14 -6.09 20.98 -11.27
C ALA A 14 -5.45 19.96 -12.23
N GLY A 15 -4.14 19.74 -12.12
CA GLY A 15 -3.39 18.78 -12.94
C GLY A 15 -3.29 19.14 -14.43
N GLU A 16 -3.67 20.32 -14.87
CA GLU A 16 -3.73 20.67 -16.30
C GLU A 16 -2.37 20.57 -16.99
N PHE A 17 -1.28 21.01 -16.36
CA PHE A 17 0.05 20.91 -16.98
C PHE A 17 0.51 19.46 -17.14
N THR A 18 0.30 18.64 -16.13
CA THR A 18 0.64 17.22 -16.14
C THR A 18 -0.24 16.46 -17.14
N ARG A 19 -1.55 16.77 -17.22
CA ARG A 19 -2.47 16.22 -18.22
C ARG A 19 -2.01 16.55 -19.64
N ARG A 20 -1.62 17.79 -19.89
CA ARG A 20 -1.10 18.21 -21.23
C ARG A 20 0.22 17.50 -21.56
N ALA A 21 1.11 17.31 -20.57
CA ALA A 21 2.35 16.56 -20.78
C ALA A 21 2.06 15.10 -21.16
N PHE A 22 1.10 14.45 -20.51
CA PHE A 22 0.63 13.11 -20.85
C PHE A 22 0.01 13.06 -22.26
N LEU A 23 -0.95 13.93 -22.56
CA LEU A 23 -1.63 13.97 -23.88
C LEU A 23 -0.65 14.24 -25.04
N ASN A 24 0.42 14.99 -24.77
CA ASN A 24 1.48 15.25 -25.75
C ASN A 24 2.58 14.17 -25.76
N GLY A 25 2.41 13.04 -25.05
CA GLY A 25 3.34 11.92 -25.03
C GLY A 25 4.70 12.21 -24.40
N ARG A 26 4.83 13.28 -23.60
CA ARG A 26 6.08 13.60 -22.88
C ARG A 26 6.31 12.75 -21.66
N ILE A 27 5.24 12.29 -21.04
CA ILE A 27 5.21 11.37 -19.89
C ILE A 27 4.07 10.38 -20.10
N ASP A 28 4.18 9.19 -19.52
CA ASP A 28 3.09 8.24 -19.45
C ASP A 28 2.21 8.46 -18.21
N LEU A 29 1.17 7.63 -18.05
CA LEU A 29 0.21 7.80 -16.95
C LEU A 29 0.84 7.45 -15.58
N VAL A 30 1.75 6.47 -15.51
CA VAL A 30 2.51 6.13 -14.29
C VAL A 30 3.36 7.32 -13.85
N GLN A 31 4.06 7.94 -14.78
CA GLN A 31 4.88 9.13 -14.51
C GLN A 31 4.03 10.34 -14.11
N ALA A 32 2.86 10.49 -14.71
CA ALA A 32 1.91 11.53 -14.33
C ALA A 32 1.42 11.33 -12.89
N GLU A 33 1.00 10.13 -12.51
CA GLU A 33 0.58 9.81 -11.14
C GLU A 33 1.73 9.99 -10.15
N ALA A 34 2.96 9.63 -10.51
CA ALA A 34 4.15 9.79 -9.68
C ALA A 34 4.42 11.25 -9.30
N ILE A 35 4.08 12.22 -10.15
CA ILE A 35 4.17 13.65 -9.81
C ILE A 35 3.26 13.96 -8.62
N GLY A 36 2.02 13.47 -8.63
CA GLY A 36 1.09 13.61 -7.51
C GLY A 36 1.60 12.94 -6.24
N GLU A 37 2.10 11.71 -6.34
CA GLU A 37 2.68 10.96 -5.22
C GLU A 37 3.87 11.68 -4.60
N MET A 38 4.78 12.27 -5.41
CA MET A 38 5.92 13.05 -4.91
C MET A 38 5.49 14.27 -4.10
N ILE A 39 4.45 14.96 -4.52
CA ILE A 39 3.93 16.16 -3.85
C ILE A 39 3.33 15.81 -2.49
N HIS A 40 2.66 14.65 -2.41
CA HIS A 40 2.00 14.18 -1.20
C HIS A 40 2.86 13.27 -0.32
N ALA A 41 4.09 12.97 -0.74
CA ALA A 41 5.02 12.12 0.00
C ALA A 41 5.33 12.70 1.38
N LYS A 42 5.03 11.93 2.43
CA LYS A 42 5.27 12.29 3.84
C LYS A 42 6.58 11.73 4.38
N THR A 43 7.24 10.87 3.63
CA THR A 43 8.50 10.21 4.01
C THR A 43 9.50 10.21 2.87
N THR A 44 10.78 10.09 3.20
CA THR A 44 11.85 9.94 2.21
C THR A 44 11.68 8.66 1.38
N ALA A 45 11.15 7.59 1.97
CA ALA A 45 10.89 6.34 1.27
C ALA A 45 9.79 6.50 0.21
N ALA A 46 8.64 7.13 0.57
CA ALA A 46 7.57 7.44 -0.38
C ALA A 46 8.06 8.36 -1.52
N TYR A 47 8.84 9.40 -1.18
CA TYR A 47 9.43 10.28 -2.17
C TYR A 47 10.36 9.56 -3.15
N ARG A 48 11.25 8.67 -2.65
CA ARG A 48 12.17 7.89 -3.50
C ARG A 48 11.42 6.92 -4.41
N SER A 49 10.38 6.26 -3.92
CA SER A 49 9.51 5.39 -4.73
C SER A 49 8.84 6.17 -5.85
N ALA A 50 8.20 7.30 -5.55
CA ALA A 50 7.58 8.15 -6.54
C ALA A 50 8.59 8.70 -7.56
N LEU A 51 9.82 9.06 -7.12
CA LEU A 51 10.89 9.50 -8.00
C LEU A 51 11.35 8.38 -8.97
N SER A 52 11.42 7.11 -8.53
CA SER A 52 11.71 5.96 -9.41
C SER A 52 10.62 5.80 -10.47
N HIS A 53 9.34 5.90 -10.10
CA HIS A 53 8.23 5.88 -11.06
C HIS A 53 8.31 7.04 -12.05
N LEU A 54 8.61 8.25 -11.59
CA LEU A 54 8.78 9.42 -12.46
C LEU A 54 9.95 9.25 -13.43
N LYS A 55 11.05 8.61 -13.02
CA LYS A 55 12.18 8.27 -13.91
C LYS A 55 11.83 7.21 -14.95
N GLY A 56 10.67 6.54 -14.80
CA GLY A 56 10.14 5.57 -15.73
C GLY A 56 10.62 4.14 -15.50
N ASP A 57 11.14 3.80 -14.31
CA ASP A 57 11.62 2.44 -14.03
C ASP A 57 10.48 1.41 -14.13
N LEU A 58 9.31 1.70 -13.52
CA LEU A 58 8.11 0.86 -13.65
C LEU A 58 7.60 0.84 -15.10
N SER A 59 7.57 1.98 -15.77
CA SER A 59 7.12 2.11 -17.16
C SER A 59 7.95 1.27 -18.11
N LYS A 60 9.27 1.20 -17.92
CA LYS A 60 10.17 0.34 -18.71
C LYS A 60 9.85 -1.14 -18.48
N LYS A 61 9.72 -1.56 -17.22
CA LYS A 61 9.36 -2.96 -16.90
C LYS A 61 8.03 -3.37 -17.53
N LEU A 62 7.00 -2.50 -17.45
CA LEU A 62 5.70 -2.72 -18.08
C LEU A 62 5.77 -2.71 -19.61
N SER A 63 6.62 -1.88 -20.22
CA SER A 63 6.80 -1.86 -21.67
C SER A 63 7.43 -3.15 -22.18
N THR A 64 8.44 -3.71 -21.49
CA THR A 64 9.02 -5.02 -21.84
C THR A 64 7.97 -6.12 -21.75
N LEU A 65 7.21 -6.19 -20.65
CA LEU A 65 6.12 -7.16 -20.50
C LEU A 65 5.07 -7.03 -21.62
N ARG A 66 4.75 -5.80 -22.00
CA ARG A 66 3.79 -5.52 -23.08
C ARG A 66 4.31 -5.97 -24.44
N GLU A 67 5.59 -5.75 -24.74
CA GLU A 67 6.23 -6.20 -25.96
C GLU A 67 6.26 -7.72 -26.05
N ASP A 68 6.57 -8.41 -24.97
CA ASP A 68 6.55 -9.86 -24.88
C ASP A 68 5.14 -10.43 -25.12
N LEU A 69 4.11 -9.84 -24.50
CA LEU A 69 2.71 -10.20 -24.75
C LEU A 69 2.29 -9.94 -26.18
N LEU A 70 2.68 -8.80 -26.75
CA LEU A 70 2.37 -8.45 -28.14
C LEU A 70 2.98 -9.44 -29.13
N ASN A 71 4.23 -9.83 -28.90
CA ASN A 71 4.91 -10.84 -29.71
C ASN A 71 4.21 -12.21 -29.63
N ALA A 72 3.82 -12.63 -28.42
CA ALA A 72 3.07 -13.87 -28.25
C ALA A 72 1.70 -13.84 -28.97
N CYS A 73 0.97 -12.71 -28.87
CA CYS A 73 -0.29 -12.52 -29.60
C CYS A 73 -0.07 -12.58 -31.13
N ALA A 74 0.95 -11.87 -31.63
CA ALA A 74 1.23 -11.82 -33.07
C ALA A 74 1.56 -13.20 -33.66
N MET A 75 2.33 -14.03 -32.93
CA MET A 75 2.63 -15.39 -33.37
C MET A 75 1.38 -16.27 -33.45
N LEU A 76 0.47 -16.16 -32.47
CA LEU A 76 -0.80 -16.89 -32.50
C LEU A 76 -1.74 -16.39 -33.58
N GLU A 77 -1.76 -15.09 -33.87
CA GLU A 77 -2.54 -14.52 -34.99
C GLU A 77 -2.03 -15.02 -36.34
N LEU A 78 -0.71 -15.13 -36.52
CA LEU A 78 -0.13 -15.75 -37.70
C LEU A 78 -0.55 -17.22 -37.85
N GLU A 79 -0.56 -18.01 -36.78
CA GLU A 79 -1.07 -19.39 -36.81
C GLU A 79 -2.54 -19.46 -37.23
N LEU A 80 -3.36 -18.51 -36.80
CA LEU A 80 -4.76 -18.43 -37.16
C LEU A 80 -4.96 -18.09 -38.66
N ASP A 81 -4.18 -17.13 -39.15
CA ASP A 81 -4.28 -16.69 -40.57
C ASP A 81 -3.78 -17.76 -41.55
N PHE A 82 -2.78 -18.57 -41.14
CA PHE A 82 -2.20 -19.64 -41.97
C PHE A 82 -2.67 -21.05 -41.54
N GLY A 83 -3.75 -21.14 -40.75
CA GLY A 83 -4.27 -22.39 -40.18
C GLY A 83 -4.71 -23.44 -41.23
N GLU A 84 -4.86 -23.07 -42.52
CA GLU A 84 -5.12 -24.01 -43.62
C GLU A 84 -3.84 -24.77 -44.09
N GLU A 85 -2.63 -24.29 -43.69
CA GLU A 85 -1.35 -24.85 -44.12
C GLU A 85 -0.68 -25.74 -43.06
N ASP A 86 -1.33 -26.07 -41.94
CA ASP A 86 -0.80 -26.85 -40.79
C ASP A 86 0.58 -26.36 -40.29
N VAL A 87 0.85 -25.04 -40.32
CA VAL A 87 2.12 -24.45 -39.90
C VAL A 87 2.02 -23.99 -38.46
N GLU A 88 2.75 -24.64 -37.54
CA GLU A 88 2.96 -24.15 -36.19
C GLU A 88 4.13 -23.14 -36.22
N PHE A 89 3.85 -21.84 -36.00
CA PHE A 89 4.89 -20.80 -35.91
C PHE A 89 5.57 -20.75 -34.55
N GLN A 90 4.90 -21.24 -33.50
CA GLN A 90 5.45 -21.34 -32.16
C GLN A 90 5.04 -22.66 -31.52
N SER A 91 6.01 -23.45 -30.97
CA SER A 91 5.66 -24.66 -30.27
C SER A 91 4.84 -24.33 -29.01
N ARG A 92 3.90 -25.21 -28.66
CA ARG A 92 3.08 -25.05 -27.44
C ARG A 92 3.94 -25.00 -26.18
N ASP A 93 5.09 -25.67 -26.16
CA ASP A 93 6.03 -25.66 -25.04
C ASP A 93 6.74 -24.31 -24.92
N ASP A 94 7.13 -23.68 -26.02
CA ASP A 94 7.73 -22.33 -26.02
C ASP A 94 6.72 -21.29 -25.54
N LEU A 95 5.48 -21.35 -26.04
CA LEU A 95 4.40 -20.49 -25.58
C LEU A 95 4.14 -20.65 -24.09
N ARG A 96 4.10 -21.87 -23.59
CA ARG A 96 3.92 -22.18 -22.17
C ARG A 96 5.05 -21.61 -21.33
N SER A 97 6.29 -21.77 -21.78
CA SER A 97 7.46 -21.22 -21.10
C SER A 97 7.39 -19.70 -21.03
N LYS A 98 6.97 -19.04 -22.11
CA LYS A 98 6.82 -17.59 -22.15
C LYS A 98 5.70 -17.08 -21.22
N ILE A 99 4.57 -17.75 -21.21
CA ILE A 99 3.47 -17.45 -20.26
C ILE A 99 3.95 -17.61 -18.81
N ALA A 100 4.76 -18.64 -18.50
CA ALA A 100 5.31 -18.85 -17.16
C ALA A 100 6.26 -17.71 -16.74
N GLU A 101 7.14 -17.23 -17.63
CA GLU A 101 8.02 -16.08 -17.39
C GLU A 101 7.22 -14.80 -17.10
N LEU A 102 6.21 -14.51 -17.93
CA LEU A 102 5.33 -13.36 -17.77
C LEU A 102 4.57 -13.41 -16.44
N LYS A 103 4.03 -14.58 -16.08
CA LYS A 103 3.35 -14.80 -14.80
C LYS A 103 4.29 -14.56 -13.63
N THR A 104 5.51 -15.06 -13.67
CA THR A 104 6.49 -14.85 -12.60
C THR A 104 6.74 -13.36 -12.37
N THR A 105 6.99 -12.62 -13.44
CA THR A 105 7.26 -11.17 -13.35
C THR A 105 6.04 -10.38 -12.85
N LEU A 106 4.83 -10.74 -13.29
CA LEU A 106 3.61 -10.08 -12.81
C LEU A 106 3.29 -10.45 -11.37
N THR A 107 3.60 -11.68 -10.93
CA THR A 107 3.44 -12.10 -9.52
C THR A 107 4.36 -11.30 -8.62
N GLU A 108 5.65 -11.17 -8.96
CA GLU A 108 6.60 -10.33 -8.22
C GLU A 108 6.11 -8.89 -8.09
N LEU A 109 5.57 -8.31 -9.18
CA LEU A 109 4.99 -6.97 -9.16
C LEU A 109 3.75 -6.90 -8.25
N ALA A 110 2.85 -7.87 -8.32
CA ALA A 110 1.66 -7.92 -7.48
C ALA A 110 2.03 -8.05 -5.98
N ASP A 111 2.99 -8.91 -5.66
CA ASP A 111 3.44 -9.13 -4.28
C ASP A 111 4.10 -7.87 -3.69
N SER A 112 4.78 -7.08 -4.53
CA SER A 112 5.38 -5.80 -4.11
C SER A 112 4.35 -4.76 -3.65
N PHE A 113 3.08 -4.90 -4.06
CA PHE A 113 2.03 -3.90 -3.76
C PHE A 113 1.75 -3.77 -2.27
N LYS A 114 1.72 -4.88 -1.53
CA LYS A 114 1.45 -4.83 -0.08
C LYS A 114 2.45 -3.92 0.63
N PHE A 115 3.71 -4.03 0.27
CA PHE A 115 4.79 -3.21 0.79
C PHE A 115 4.74 -1.77 0.26
N GLY A 116 4.58 -1.60 -1.07
CA GLY A 116 4.50 -0.28 -1.70
C GLY A 116 3.35 0.57 -1.16
N LYS A 117 2.19 -0.05 -0.86
CA LYS A 117 1.07 0.62 -0.20
C LYS A 117 1.46 1.15 1.19
N LEU A 118 2.14 0.34 2.01
CA LEU A 118 2.59 0.77 3.33
C LEU A 118 3.62 1.91 3.26
N VAL A 119 4.51 1.89 2.27
CA VAL A 119 5.46 2.97 2.02
C VAL A 119 4.74 4.27 1.66
N GLN A 120 3.73 4.22 0.80
CA GLN A 120 3.02 5.38 0.29
C GLN A 120 1.97 5.91 1.28
N GLU A 121 1.13 5.03 1.82
CA GLU A 121 0.02 5.40 2.69
C GLU A 121 0.41 5.48 4.16
N GLY A 122 1.42 4.71 4.57
CA GLY A 122 1.80 4.50 5.97
C GLY A 122 1.06 3.34 6.61
N VAL A 123 1.54 2.93 7.79
CA VAL A 123 1.01 1.82 8.60
C VAL A 123 -0.08 2.35 9.53
N ARG A 124 -1.31 1.93 9.32
CA ARG A 124 -2.43 2.28 10.20
C ARG A 124 -2.30 1.51 11.51
N THR A 125 -2.04 2.23 12.58
CA THR A 125 -1.71 1.67 13.88
C THR A 125 -2.76 2.05 14.91
N VAL A 126 -3.27 1.06 15.64
CA VAL A 126 -4.21 1.26 16.75
C VAL A 126 -3.53 0.88 18.06
N ILE A 127 -3.67 1.72 19.10
CA ILE A 127 -3.22 1.43 20.45
C ILE A 127 -4.43 1.10 21.29
N VAL A 128 -4.54 -0.15 21.76
CA VAL A 128 -5.64 -0.65 22.60
C VAL A 128 -5.11 -1.13 23.95
N GLY A 129 -5.98 -1.29 24.93
CA GLY A 129 -5.64 -1.77 26.27
C GLY A 129 -6.55 -1.17 27.32
N LYS A 130 -6.51 -1.73 28.53
CA LYS A 130 -7.34 -1.29 29.67
C LYS A 130 -7.13 0.19 30.03
N PRO A 131 -8.08 0.82 30.73
CA PRO A 131 -7.86 2.13 31.35
C PRO A 131 -6.58 2.12 32.21
N ASN A 132 -5.83 3.21 32.19
CA ASN A 132 -4.58 3.39 32.94
C ASN A 132 -3.42 2.43 32.59
N ALA A 133 -3.50 1.66 31.48
CA ALA A 133 -2.37 0.91 30.96
C ALA A 133 -1.21 1.79 30.46
N GLY A 134 -1.47 3.09 30.26
CA GLY A 134 -0.46 4.06 29.83
C GLY A 134 -0.50 4.40 28.35
N LYS A 135 -1.66 4.23 27.68
CA LYS A 135 -1.86 4.49 26.24
C LYS A 135 -1.45 5.90 25.83
N SER A 136 -1.94 6.93 26.53
CA SER A 136 -1.58 8.34 26.25
C SER A 136 -0.10 8.65 26.52
N THR A 137 0.50 7.99 27.51
CA THR A 137 1.93 8.13 27.80
C THR A 137 2.76 7.50 26.70
N LEU A 138 2.38 6.31 26.21
CA LEU A 138 3.02 5.65 25.07
C LEU A 138 2.89 6.48 23.81
N LEU A 139 1.69 7.01 23.52
CA LEU A 139 1.44 7.91 22.41
C LEU A 139 2.44 9.09 22.42
N ASN A 140 2.56 9.77 23.56
CA ASN A 140 3.49 10.89 23.70
C ASN A 140 4.97 10.47 23.59
N ALA A 141 5.31 9.25 24.04
CA ALA A 141 6.66 8.71 23.92
C ALA A 141 7.02 8.39 22.45
N LEU A 142 6.06 7.88 21.66
CA LEU A 142 6.23 7.57 20.23
C LEU A 142 6.31 8.84 19.39
N LEU A 143 5.45 9.83 19.66
CA LEU A 143 5.41 11.10 18.92
C LEU A 143 6.66 11.97 19.14
N GLY A 144 7.27 11.94 20.31
CA GLY A 144 8.53 12.58 20.67
C GLY A 144 8.93 13.81 19.84
N LYS A 145 10.20 13.85 19.36
CA LYS A 145 10.73 14.88 18.45
C LYS A 145 10.45 14.58 16.95
N GLU A 146 9.89 13.42 16.64
CA GLU A 146 9.73 12.89 15.28
C GLU A 146 8.29 13.04 14.75
N ARG A 147 7.57 14.09 15.17
CA ARG A 147 6.27 14.40 14.57
C ARG A 147 6.45 14.61 13.07
N ALA A 148 5.73 13.83 12.27
CA ALA A 148 5.61 14.14 10.85
C ALA A 148 5.03 15.55 10.71
N ILE A 149 5.69 16.41 9.91
CA ILE A 149 5.16 17.73 9.59
C ILE A 149 3.92 17.47 8.72
N VAL A 150 2.76 17.48 9.34
CA VAL A 150 1.50 17.50 8.61
C VAL A 150 1.35 18.92 8.08
N SER A 151 1.56 19.12 6.78
CA SER A 151 1.20 20.38 6.15
C SER A 151 -0.32 20.51 6.20
N ASP A 152 -0.82 21.49 6.93
CA ASP A 152 -2.20 21.94 6.88
C ASP A 152 -2.47 22.54 5.50
N ILE A 153 -2.74 21.70 4.51
CA ILE A 153 -3.34 22.15 3.25
C ILE A 153 -4.83 22.35 3.56
N ALA A 154 -5.21 23.60 3.74
CA ALA A 154 -6.60 24.00 3.92
C ALA A 154 -7.44 23.48 2.73
N GLY A 155 -8.33 22.53 2.98
CA GLY A 155 -9.23 22.02 1.96
C GLY A 155 -9.64 20.55 2.09
N THR A 156 -8.97 19.73 2.92
CA THR A 156 -9.42 18.37 3.19
C THR A 156 -10.19 18.32 4.51
N THR A 157 -11.50 18.31 4.37
CA THR A 157 -12.59 18.02 5.31
C THR A 157 -12.23 17.36 6.64
N ARG A 158 -12.65 18.00 7.72
CA ARG A 158 -13.29 17.56 8.98
C ARG A 158 -13.14 16.10 9.43
N ASP A 159 -12.07 15.40 9.23
CA ASP A 159 -11.88 14.06 9.77
C ASP A 159 -10.68 14.03 10.71
N TYR A 160 -10.97 13.75 11.98
CA TYR A 160 -10.12 13.31 13.09
C TYR A 160 -8.63 13.63 12.95
N ILE A 161 -8.08 14.33 13.92
CA ILE A 161 -6.62 14.59 14.03
C ILE A 161 -5.91 13.22 14.11
N GLU A 162 -5.51 12.68 12.98
CA GLU A 162 -4.64 11.51 12.90
C GLU A 162 -3.23 11.97 13.27
N GLU A 163 -2.75 11.58 14.44
CA GLU A 163 -1.35 11.79 14.78
C GLU A 163 -0.50 10.78 14.02
N SER A 164 0.64 11.24 13.51
CA SER A 164 1.55 10.37 12.76
C SER A 164 3.02 10.65 13.11
N PHE A 165 3.84 9.61 13.00
CA PHE A 165 5.28 9.68 13.22
C PHE A 165 6.01 8.77 12.23
N VAL A 166 7.32 9.00 12.07
CA VAL A 166 8.15 8.27 11.12
C VAL A 166 9.19 7.44 11.88
N ILE A 167 9.30 6.16 11.55
CA ILE A 167 10.35 5.26 12.05
C ILE A 167 11.17 4.82 10.83
N ASP A 168 12.44 5.24 10.74
CA ASP A 168 13.38 4.87 9.67
C ASP A 168 12.75 4.97 8.26
N GLY A 169 12.05 6.07 7.99
CA GLY A 169 11.45 6.36 6.70
C GLY A 169 10.06 5.76 6.47
N VAL A 170 9.51 5.00 7.42
CA VAL A 170 8.15 4.45 7.38
C VAL A 170 7.20 5.31 8.19
N LEU A 171 6.08 5.70 7.59
CA LEU A 171 5.03 6.46 8.24
C LEU A 171 4.13 5.54 9.07
N PHE A 172 3.92 5.88 10.34
CA PHE A 172 2.91 5.25 11.19
C PHE A 172 1.81 6.25 11.48
N LYS A 173 0.57 5.91 11.13
CA LYS A 173 -0.62 6.71 11.37
C LYS A 173 -1.38 6.13 12.55
N LEU A 174 -1.55 6.91 13.61
CA LEU A 174 -2.31 6.50 14.79
C LEU A 174 -3.78 6.79 14.57
N ILE A 175 -4.57 5.73 14.52
CA ILE A 175 -6.03 5.81 14.37
C ILE A 175 -6.64 5.90 15.78
N ASP A 176 -7.67 6.76 15.93
CA ASP A 176 -8.43 6.96 17.18
C ASP A 176 -7.67 7.60 18.35
N THR A 177 -6.88 8.61 18.05
CA THR A 177 -6.23 9.41 19.11
C THR A 177 -7.24 10.14 20.00
N ALA A 178 -8.46 10.38 19.55
CA ALA A 178 -9.54 11.03 20.34
C ALA A 178 -9.99 10.13 21.52
N GLY A 179 -10.15 8.83 21.32
CA GLY A 179 -10.43 7.88 22.40
C GLY A 179 -9.26 7.70 23.37
N LEU A 180 -8.03 7.95 22.94
CA LEU A 180 -6.84 7.93 23.78
C LEU A 180 -6.72 9.18 24.68
N ARG A 181 -7.26 10.31 24.25
CA ARG A 181 -7.24 11.59 25.00
C ARG A 181 -8.44 11.77 25.91
N ALA A 182 -9.58 11.19 25.59
CA ALA A 182 -10.80 11.24 26.39
C ALA A 182 -10.74 10.25 27.57
N THR A 183 -9.86 10.49 28.50
CA THR A 183 -9.87 9.87 29.84
C THR A 183 -10.65 10.77 30.75
N TYR A 184 -12.00 10.71 30.73
CA TYR A 184 -12.86 10.98 31.89
C TYR A 184 -14.33 10.79 31.50
N ASP A 185 -14.96 9.79 32.13
CA ASP A 185 -16.38 9.61 32.38
C ASP A 185 -17.41 9.96 31.29
N GLN A 186 -18.17 8.96 30.92
CA GLN A 186 -19.40 8.95 30.09
C GLN A 186 -19.13 8.70 28.60
N LEU A 187 -19.20 7.44 28.24
CA LEU A 187 -19.62 6.88 26.96
C LEU A 187 -18.96 5.49 26.72
N GLU A 188 -19.07 4.61 27.71
CA GLU A 188 -18.46 3.28 27.66
C GLU A 188 -19.02 2.39 26.53
N SER A 189 -20.24 2.61 26.08
CA SER A 189 -20.90 1.72 25.10
C SER A 189 -20.74 2.16 23.63
N GLU A 190 -20.73 3.46 23.33
CA GLU A 190 -20.53 3.96 21.95
C GLU A 190 -19.04 4.06 21.57
N GLY A 191 -18.17 4.38 22.53
CA GLY A 191 -16.72 4.41 22.33
C GLY A 191 -16.14 3.04 21.99
N ILE A 192 -16.68 1.97 22.59
CA ILE A 192 -16.26 0.59 22.30
C ILE A 192 -16.64 0.19 20.87
N LYS A 193 -17.83 0.51 20.37
CA LYS A 193 -18.24 0.19 18.99
C LYS A 193 -17.35 0.90 17.95
N ARG A 194 -17.07 2.19 18.11
CA ARG A 194 -16.21 2.95 17.21
C ARG A 194 -14.76 2.48 17.22
N SER A 195 -14.25 2.04 18.38
CA SER A 195 -12.91 1.43 18.45
C SER A 195 -12.85 0.08 17.73
N TYR A 196 -13.95 -0.67 17.68
CA TYR A 196 -14.00 -1.93 16.95
C TYR A 196 -13.98 -1.78 15.43
N GLU A 197 -14.68 -0.79 14.87
CA GLU A 197 -14.65 -0.51 13.43
C GLU A 197 -13.24 -0.13 12.97
N LYS A 198 -12.52 0.64 13.79
CA LYS A 198 -11.15 1.07 13.49
C LYS A 198 -10.11 -0.05 13.60
N ILE A 199 -10.37 -1.07 14.40
CA ILE A 199 -9.52 -2.26 14.49
C ILE A 199 -9.55 -3.06 13.18
N GLU A 200 -10.70 -3.12 12.49
CA GLU A 200 -10.84 -3.80 11.21
C GLU A 200 -10.01 -3.12 10.10
N GLU A 201 -9.76 -1.82 10.22
CA GLU A 201 -8.95 -1.06 9.27
C GLU A 201 -7.46 -1.02 9.61
N ALA A 202 -7.05 -1.49 10.79
CA ALA A 202 -5.68 -1.41 11.25
C ALA A 202 -4.76 -2.39 10.52
N ASP A 203 -3.55 -1.94 10.22
CA ASP A 203 -2.46 -2.79 9.71
C ASP A 203 -1.60 -3.33 10.87
N LEU A 204 -1.54 -2.58 12.01
CA LEU A 204 -0.81 -2.94 13.23
C LEU A 204 -1.66 -2.63 14.47
N ILE A 205 -1.79 -3.60 15.37
CA ILE A 205 -2.48 -3.47 16.65
C ILE A 205 -1.46 -3.58 17.78
N LEU A 206 -1.29 -2.50 18.55
CA LEU A 206 -0.49 -2.48 19.77
C LEU A 206 -1.42 -2.69 20.97
N TYR A 207 -1.36 -3.87 21.59
CA TYR A 207 -2.14 -4.13 22.80
C TYR A 207 -1.31 -3.85 24.04
N LEU A 208 -1.70 -2.82 24.78
CA LEU A 208 -0.95 -2.34 25.94
C LEU A 208 -1.45 -2.93 27.23
N ILE A 209 -0.54 -3.58 27.98
CA ILE A 209 -0.78 -4.19 29.29
C ILE A 209 0.05 -3.46 30.35
N ASP A 210 -0.55 -3.25 31.52
CA ASP A 210 0.15 -2.82 32.73
C ASP A 210 0.90 -4.00 33.34
N ALA A 211 2.21 -4.11 33.10
CA ALA A 211 3.04 -5.20 33.54
C ALA A 211 3.24 -5.25 35.09
N SER A 212 2.83 -4.21 35.81
CA SER A 212 2.86 -4.22 37.29
C SER A 212 1.73 -5.04 37.90
N LYS A 213 0.78 -5.54 37.08
CA LYS A 213 -0.39 -6.30 37.52
C LYS A 213 -0.44 -7.66 36.82
N PRO A 214 -1.02 -8.69 37.45
CA PRO A 214 -1.26 -9.95 36.76
C PRO A 214 -2.30 -9.77 35.67
N ILE A 215 -2.12 -10.48 34.54
CA ILE A 215 -3.09 -10.54 33.45
C ILE A 215 -4.29 -11.35 33.92
N ASP A 216 -5.49 -10.80 33.80
CA ASP A 216 -6.73 -11.52 34.11
C ASP A 216 -7.31 -12.25 32.89
N ALA A 217 -8.21 -13.22 33.12
CA ALA A 217 -8.85 -14.02 32.08
C ALA A 217 -9.67 -13.18 31.07
N ASN A 218 -10.20 -12.03 31.49
CA ASN A 218 -10.96 -11.14 30.61
C ASN A 218 -10.02 -10.43 29.62
N GLU A 219 -8.81 -10.13 30.05
CA GLU A 219 -7.80 -9.50 29.19
C GLU A 219 -7.30 -10.46 28.11
N ILE A 220 -7.11 -11.74 28.46
CA ILE A 220 -6.78 -12.79 27.49
C ILE A 220 -7.89 -12.95 26.45
N LYS A 221 -9.16 -13.03 26.88
CA LYS A 221 -10.30 -13.09 25.96
C LYS A 221 -10.40 -11.87 25.05
N ALA A 222 -10.12 -10.67 25.58
CA ALA A 222 -10.13 -9.45 24.77
C ALA A 222 -9.05 -9.51 23.67
N ILE A 223 -7.87 -9.99 23.98
CA ILE A 223 -6.77 -10.18 23.00
C ILE A 223 -7.19 -11.16 21.90
N GLU A 224 -7.76 -12.31 22.29
CA GLU A 224 -8.24 -13.33 21.34
C GLU A 224 -9.33 -12.75 20.41
N THR A 225 -10.33 -12.07 20.99
CA THR A 225 -11.40 -11.43 20.21
C THR A 225 -10.89 -10.41 19.21
N LEU A 226 -9.88 -9.61 19.57
CA LEU A 226 -9.28 -8.63 18.69
C LEU A 226 -8.52 -9.29 17.52
N LYS A 227 -7.81 -10.39 17.81
CA LYS A 227 -7.13 -11.17 16.77
C LYS A 227 -8.09 -11.83 15.78
N GLU A 228 -9.24 -12.32 16.28
CA GLU A 228 -10.27 -12.92 15.43
C GLU A 228 -10.94 -11.90 14.52
N LYS A 229 -11.12 -10.66 15.00
CA LYS A 229 -11.76 -9.59 14.24
C LYS A 229 -10.93 -9.08 13.06
N ASN A 230 -9.61 -8.98 13.25
CA ASN A 230 -8.72 -8.60 12.16
C ASN A 230 -7.53 -9.56 12.11
N ARG A 231 -7.70 -10.65 11.35
CA ARG A 231 -6.68 -11.69 11.17
C ARG A 231 -5.51 -11.24 10.29
N GLU A 232 -5.70 -10.19 9.50
CA GLU A 232 -4.67 -9.67 8.61
C GLU A 232 -3.73 -8.69 9.32
N ALA A 233 -4.23 -7.99 10.35
CA ALA A 233 -3.43 -7.06 11.12
C ALA A 233 -2.30 -7.79 11.86
N LYS A 234 -1.14 -7.15 11.91
CA LYS A 234 -0.06 -7.58 12.82
C LYS A 234 -0.42 -7.22 14.24
N PHE A 235 -0.14 -8.11 15.17
CA PHE A 235 -0.48 -7.93 16.58
C PHE A 235 0.79 -7.94 17.43
N LEU A 236 0.98 -6.88 18.23
CA LEU A 236 2.12 -6.75 19.15
C LEU A 236 1.62 -6.49 20.56
N LEU A 237 2.04 -7.34 21.50
CA LEU A 237 1.76 -7.18 22.91
C LEU A 237 2.82 -6.27 23.54
N VAL A 238 2.39 -5.17 24.13
CA VAL A 238 3.28 -4.19 24.77
C VAL A 238 3.10 -4.20 26.27
N LEU A 239 4.09 -4.73 27.01
CA LEU A 239 4.12 -4.80 28.46
C LEU A 239 4.72 -3.52 29.01
N ASN A 240 3.85 -2.58 29.38
CA ASN A 240 4.23 -1.25 29.85
C ASN A 240 4.43 -1.21 31.36
N LYS A 241 5.11 -0.17 31.84
CA LYS A 241 5.46 0.10 33.26
C LYS A 241 6.49 -0.89 33.80
N SER A 242 7.47 -1.28 32.97
CA SER A 242 8.60 -2.12 33.39
C SER A 242 9.46 -1.50 34.50
N ASP A 243 9.33 -0.19 34.72
CA ASP A 243 9.95 0.58 35.82
C ASP A 243 9.35 0.26 37.21
N LEU A 244 8.18 -0.38 37.24
CA LEU A 244 7.55 -0.85 38.47
C LEU A 244 7.87 -2.34 38.68
N SER A 245 8.02 -2.74 39.95
CA SER A 245 8.33 -4.14 40.32
C SER A 245 7.28 -5.10 39.76
N CYS A 246 7.69 -6.03 38.89
CA CYS A 246 6.82 -7.02 38.29
C CYS A 246 6.81 -8.28 39.14
N ASN A 247 5.68 -8.65 39.73
CA ASN A 247 5.46 -9.92 40.46
C ASN A 247 4.81 -10.98 39.54
N GLY A 248 5.44 -11.32 38.40
CA GLY A 248 4.97 -12.41 37.55
C GLY A 248 5.62 -12.44 36.15
N GLU A 249 5.94 -13.65 35.70
CA GLU A 249 6.24 -13.87 34.29
C GLU A 249 4.94 -13.80 33.48
N VAL A 250 4.84 -12.78 32.64
CA VAL A 250 3.77 -12.70 31.64
C VAL A 250 4.15 -13.61 30.47
N LYS A 251 3.72 -14.88 30.53
CA LYS A 251 3.80 -15.81 29.40
C LYS A 251 2.45 -15.84 28.71
N VAL A 252 2.33 -15.12 27.58
CA VAL A 252 1.26 -15.33 26.62
C VAL A 252 1.88 -16.17 25.51
N GLU A 253 1.63 -17.47 25.54
CA GLU A 253 2.12 -18.40 24.52
C GLU A 253 1.62 -17.94 23.14
N THR A 254 2.52 -17.85 22.15
CA THR A 254 2.22 -17.52 20.75
C THR A 254 2.06 -16.03 20.37
N ILE A 255 2.35 -15.06 21.23
CA ILE A 255 2.29 -13.62 20.86
C ILE A 255 3.65 -12.98 21.10
N GLU A 256 4.13 -12.25 20.09
CA GLU A 256 5.32 -11.41 20.23
C GLU A 256 5.06 -10.31 21.26
N ALA A 257 5.87 -10.28 22.32
CA ALA A 257 5.69 -9.37 23.44
C ALA A 257 6.96 -8.54 23.67
N ILE A 258 6.79 -7.24 23.89
CA ILE A 258 7.91 -6.34 24.19
C ILE A 258 7.67 -5.62 25.52
N ARG A 259 8.70 -5.51 26.35
CA ARG A 259 8.67 -4.80 27.63
C ARG A 259 9.17 -3.37 27.45
N ILE A 260 8.40 -2.41 27.98
CA ILE A 260 8.74 -0.99 27.92
C ILE A 260 8.35 -0.28 29.22
N SER A 261 8.96 0.88 29.44
CA SER A 261 8.40 1.92 30.29
C SER A 261 8.15 3.19 29.46
N ALA A 262 6.91 3.46 29.14
CA ALA A 262 6.54 4.66 28.40
C ALA A 262 6.88 5.95 29.19
N ARG A 263 6.98 5.86 30.52
CA ARG A 263 7.31 6.98 31.41
C ARG A 263 8.80 7.30 31.37
N THR A 264 9.69 6.31 31.49
CA THR A 264 11.15 6.47 31.50
C THR A 264 11.72 6.43 30.09
N ARG A 265 10.94 6.08 29.07
CA ARG A 265 11.30 5.82 27.67
C ARG A 265 12.18 4.59 27.47
N GLU A 266 12.36 3.76 28.47
CA GLU A 266 13.07 2.49 28.34
C GLU A 266 12.32 1.54 27.41
N GLY A 267 13.02 0.89 26.47
CA GLY A 267 12.46 -0.03 25.50
C GLY A 267 11.68 0.61 24.34
N ILE A 268 11.51 1.93 24.27
CA ILE A 268 10.77 2.61 23.19
C ILE A 268 11.46 2.43 21.83
N ASP A 269 12.78 2.49 21.78
CA ASP A 269 13.52 2.30 20.51
C ASP A 269 13.41 0.84 20.04
N ALA A 270 13.47 -0.13 20.95
CA ALA A 270 13.21 -1.53 20.61
C ALA A 270 11.76 -1.75 20.12
N LEU A 271 10.77 -1.11 20.77
CA LEU A 271 9.39 -1.11 20.31
C LEU A 271 9.28 -0.56 18.87
N LYS A 272 9.90 0.57 18.57
CA LYS A 272 9.91 1.16 17.22
C LYS A 272 10.50 0.20 16.19
N GLN A 273 11.60 -0.47 16.49
CA GLN A 273 12.21 -1.45 15.59
C GLN A 273 11.31 -2.67 15.38
N THR A 274 10.68 -3.19 16.45
CA THR A 274 9.71 -4.29 16.35
C THR A 274 8.48 -3.88 15.52
N MET A 275 7.94 -2.70 15.73
CA MET A 275 6.83 -2.17 14.92
C MET A 275 7.20 -2.14 13.43
N LYS A 276 8.39 -1.65 13.10
CA LYS A 276 8.90 -1.62 11.72
C LYS A 276 9.04 -3.02 11.14
N SER A 277 9.70 -3.94 11.85
CA SER A 277 9.94 -5.31 11.37
C SER A 277 8.65 -6.11 11.14
N LEU A 278 7.66 -5.95 12.03
CA LEU A 278 6.35 -6.58 11.88
C LEU A 278 5.55 -6.02 10.69
N SER A 279 5.66 -4.72 10.44
CA SER A 279 4.87 -4.07 9.39
C SER A 279 5.44 -4.32 7.98
N ILE A 280 6.76 -4.31 7.84
CA ILE A 280 7.45 -4.32 6.55
C ILE A 280 8.08 -5.69 6.26
N GLY A 281 8.22 -6.54 7.28
CA GLY A 281 9.00 -7.77 7.20
C GLY A 281 10.50 -7.49 7.28
N ALA A 282 11.29 -8.56 7.15
CA ALA A 282 12.76 -8.46 7.11
C ALA A 282 13.28 -7.98 5.74
N GLU A 283 12.42 -7.77 4.77
CA GLU A 283 12.75 -7.25 3.46
C GLU A 283 13.17 -5.79 3.59
N THR A 284 14.45 -5.59 3.67
CA THR A 284 15.05 -4.27 3.56
C THR A 284 14.68 -3.68 2.20
N LEU A 285 14.25 -2.41 2.20
CA LEU A 285 14.20 -1.58 0.99
C LEU A 285 15.57 -1.66 0.31
N SER A 286 15.77 -2.61 -0.61
CA SER A 286 16.91 -2.54 -1.49
C SER A 286 16.71 -1.28 -2.33
N GLU A 287 17.69 -0.38 -2.26
CA GLU A 287 17.66 0.84 -3.08
C GLU A 287 17.50 0.41 -4.55
N GLY A 288 16.37 0.83 -5.15
CA GLY A 288 16.07 0.54 -6.55
C GLY A 288 15.07 -0.57 -6.83
N SER A 289 14.48 -1.24 -5.82
CA SER A 289 13.41 -2.20 -6.10
C SER A 289 12.16 -1.48 -6.65
N ILE A 290 11.70 -1.92 -7.83
CA ILE A 290 10.46 -1.42 -8.45
C ILE A 290 9.28 -2.06 -7.70
N MET A 291 8.41 -1.23 -7.12
CA MET A 291 7.23 -1.69 -6.38
C MET A 291 5.96 -0.98 -6.86
N LEU A 292 4.83 -1.65 -6.77
CA LEU A 292 3.54 -1.03 -7.01
C LEU A 292 3.07 -0.29 -5.76
N THR A 293 2.75 0.99 -5.89
CA THR A 293 2.22 1.85 -4.80
C THR A 293 0.74 2.15 -4.98
N ASN A 294 0.23 2.04 -6.20
CA ASN A 294 -1.10 2.45 -6.59
C ASN A 294 -2.03 1.24 -6.75
N LEU A 295 -3.22 1.28 -6.13
CA LEU A 295 -4.23 0.22 -6.20
C LEU A 295 -4.66 -0.05 -7.65
N ARG A 296 -4.81 0.98 -8.48
CA ARG A 296 -5.16 0.85 -9.91
C ARG A 296 -4.14 -0.02 -10.66
N HIS A 297 -2.85 0.19 -10.40
CA HIS A 297 -1.78 -0.61 -11.00
C HIS A 297 -1.85 -2.06 -10.53
N TYR A 298 -2.06 -2.27 -9.23
CA TYR A 298 -2.20 -3.61 -8.65
C TYR A 298 -3.38 -4.37 -9.25
N GLU A 299 -4.56 -3.73 -9.34
CA GLU A 299 -5.74 -4.36 -9.93
C GLU A 299 -5.52 -4.73 -11.41
N ALA A 300 -4.88 -3.86 -12.18
CA ALA A 300 -4.55 -4.14 -13.56
C ALA A 300 -3.55 -5.32 -13.70
N VAL A 301 -2.51 -5.37 -12.86
CA VAL A 301 -1.55 -6.49 -12.82
C VAL A 301 -2.25 -7.78 -12.42
N ARG A 302 -3.12 -7.76 -11.41
CA ARG A 302 -3.89 -8.93 -10.98
C ARG A 302 -4.82 -9.47 -12.08
N ASN A 303 -5.50 -8.57 -12.78
CA ASN A 303 -6.36 -8.95 -13.90
C ASN A 303 -5.56 -9.55 -15.07
N ALA A 304 -4.39 -8.97 -15.38
CA ALA A 304 -3.47 -9.53 -16.36
C ALA A 304 -2.97 -10.93 -15.96
N LEU A 305 -2.62 -11.13 -14.68
CA LEU A 305 -2.26 -12.43 -14.12
C LEU A 305 -3.38 -13.46 -14.28
N GLN A 306 -4.62 -13.07 -14.00
CA GLN A 306 -5.78 -13.96 -14.16
C GLN A 306 -5.96 -14.37 -15.62
N SER A 307 -5.82 -13.45 -16.57
CA SER A 307 -5.87 -13.75 -18.00
C SER A 307 -4.75 -14.70 -18.43
N LEU A 308 -3.52 -14.52 -17.93
CA LEU A 308 -2.40 -15.45 -18.19
C LEU A 308 -2.62 -16.85 -17.60
N LEU A 309 -3.25 -16.95 -16.43
CA LEU A 309 -3.62 -18.26 -15.84
C LEU A 309 -4.65 -18.98 -16.68
N GLN A 310 -5.62 -18.27 -17.26
CA GLN A 310 -6.59 -18.81 -18.19
C GLN A 310 -5.90 -19.29 -19.48
N ALA A 311 -5.04 -18.45 -20.08
CA ALA A 311 -4.25 -18.81 -21.26
C ALA A 311 -3.39 -20.06 -21.02
N GLU A 312 -2.68 -20.15 -19.88
CA GLU A 312 -1.89 -21.33 -19.51
C GLU A 312 -2.74 -22.61 -19.42
N THR A 313 -3.91 -22.51 -18.78
CA THR A 313 -4.86 -23.62 -18.65
C THR A 313 -5.33 -24.09 -20.04
N GLN A 314 -5.61 -23.15 -20.93
CA GLN A 314 -6.03 -23.45 -22.29
C GLN A 314 -4.92 -24.11 -23.12
N VAL A 315 -3.67 -23.64 -22.98
CA VAL A 315 -2.50 -24.28 -23.60
C VAL A 315 -2.35 -25.72 -23.12
N GLN A 316 -2.51 -25.97 -21.80
CA GLN A 316 -2.42 -27.31 -21.22
C GLN A 316 -3.51 -28.27 -21.72
N HIS A 317 -4.70 -27.76 -21.98
CA HIS A 317 -5.84 -28.55 -22.49
C HIS A 317 -5.93 -28.60 -24.00
N HIS A 318 -4.89 -28.15 -24.73
CA HIS A 318 -4.86 -28.09 -26.19
C HIS A 318 -6.10 -27.39 -26.77
N ALA A 319 -6.55 -26.31 -26.10
CA ALA A 319 -7.68 -25.53 -26.57
C ALA A 319 -7.39 -24.83 -27.92
N PRO A 320 -8.42 -24.41 -28.65
CA PRO A 320 -8.27 -23.65 -29.88
C PRO A 320 -7.41 -22.39 -29.70
N THR A 321 -6.59 -22.07 -30.69
CA THR A 321 -5.62 -20.95 -30.65
C THR A 321 -6.32 -19.60 -30.43
N GLU A 322 -7.55 -19.44 -30.94
CA GLU A 322 -8.38 -18.24 -30.76
C GLU A 322 -8.64 -17.90 -29.30
N LEU A 323 -8.90 -18.93 -28.49
CA LEU A 323 -9.17 -18.73 -27.05
C LEU A 323 -7.91 -18.28 -26.32
N ILE A 324 -6.78 -18.90 -26.62
CA ILE A 324 -5.48 -18.54 -26.05
C ILE A 324 -5.11 -17.09 -26.43
N ALA A 325 -5.25 -16.75 -27.72
CA ALA A 325 -5.02 -15.42 -28.23
C ALA A 325 -5.94 -14.36 -27.58
N SER A 326 -7.19 -14.71 -27.33
CA SER A 326 -8.15 -13.85 -26.62
C SER A 326 -7.69 -13.51 -25.20
N ASP A 327 -7.22 -14.51 -24.44
CA ASP A 327 -6.74 -14.31 -23.07
C ASP A 327 -5.45 -13.52 -23.02
N LEU A 328 -4.52 -13.76 -23.95
CA LEU A 328 -3.29 -12.96 -24.06
C LEU A 328 -3.58 -11.50 -24.43
N ARG A 329 -4.55 -11.24 -25.33
CA ARG A 329 -5.02 -9.89 -25.64
C ARG A 329 -5.65 -9.21 -24.45
N ALA A 330 -6.41 -9.93 -23.62
CA ALA A 330 -6.95 -9.40 -22.37
C ALA A 330 -5.84 -9.01 -21.39
N ALA A 331 -4.81 -9.85 -21.21
CA ALA A 331 -3.63 -9.51 -20.42
C ALA A 331 -2.90 -8.26 -20.95
N LEU A 332 -2.68 -8.20 -22.27
CA LEU A 332 -2.08 -7.04 -22.94
C LEU A 332 -2.87 -5.75 -22.72
N HIS A 333 -4.19 -5.81 -22.80
CA HIS A 333 -5.09 -4.70 -22.52
C HIS A 333 -4.91 -4.20 -21.07
N HIS A 334 -4.95 -5.10 -20.10
CA HIS A 334 -4.80 -4.72 -18.68
C HIS A 334 -3.45 -4.04 -18.39
N ILE A 335 -2.34 -4.54 -18.93
CA ILE A 335 -1.04 -3.87 -18.81
C ILE A 335 -1.05 -2.51 -19.50
N GLY A 336 -1.71 -2.38 -20.66
CA GLY A 336 -1.84 -1.12 -21.38
C GLY A 336 -2.58 -0.03 -20.62
N THR A 337 -3.53 -0.40 -19.74
CA THR A 337 -4.26 0.57 -18.91
C THR A 337 -3.37 1.24 -17.86
N ILE A 338 -2.30 0.57 -17.40
CA ILE A 338 -1.40 1.13 -16.38
C ILE A 338 -0.63 2.34 -16.96
N THR A 339 -0.05 2.19 -18.13
CA THR A 339 0.77 3.24 -18.78
C THR A 339 -0.08 4.27 -19.53
N GLY A 340 -1.39 4.04 -19.66
CA GLY A 340 -2.30 4.94 -20.40
C GLY A 340 -2.28 4.74 -21.91
N LYS A 341 -1.66 3.66 -22.44
CA LYS A 341 -1.77 3.29 -23.87
C LYS A 341 -3.20 2.88 -24.24
N VAL A 342 -3.94 2.43 -23.24
CA VAL A 342 -5.39 2.21 -23.28
C VAL A 342 -5.98 2.98 -22.11
N SER A 343 -6.71 4.06 -22.35
CA SER A 343 -7.31 4.88 -21.30
C SER A 343 -8.66 5.42 -21.73
N THR A 344 -9.57 5.62 -20.78
CA THR A 344 -10.83 6.33 -20.98
C THR A 344 -10.74 7.73 -20.37
N ASP A 345 -11.54 8.66 -20.87
CA ASP A 345 -11.59 10.04 -20.34
C ASP A 345 -11.97 10.07 -18.86
N ASP A 346 -12.80 9.13 -18.39
CA ASP A 346 -13.19 9.03 -16.98
C ASP A 346 -12.00 8.69 -16.08
N ILE A 347 -11.11 7.77 -16.50
CA ILE A 347 -9.88 7.44 -15.77
C ILE A 347 -8.98 8.67 -15.70
N LEU A 348 -8.77 9.36 -16.81
CA LEU A 348 -7.94 10.56 -16.86
C LEU A 348 -8.49 11.67 -15.97
N ASN A 349 -9.79 11.93 -16.03
CA ASN A 349 -10.44 12.94 -15.21
C ASN A 349 -10.29 12.63 -13.72
N ASN A 350 -10.46 11.37 -13.29
CA ASN A 350 -10.30 10.97 -11.89
C ASN A 350 -8.86 11.13 -11.38
N ILE A 351 -7.86 10.85 -12.22
CA ILE A 351 -6.45 10.99 -11.85
C ILE A 351 -6.11 12.47 -11.69
N PHE A 352 -6.41 13.29 -12.70
CA PHE A 352 -6.00 14.70 -12.71
C PHE A 352 -6.80 15.59 -11.77
N ALA A 353 -8.03 15.25 -11.43
CA ALA A 353 -8.82 15.96 -10.42
C ALA A 353 -8.19 15.95 -9.01
N LYS A 354 -7.33 14.97 -8.70
CA LYS A 354 -6.62 14.87 -7.42
C LYS A 354 -5.36 15.76 -7.33
N PHE A 355 -4.99 16.43 -8.40
CA PHE A 355 -3.82 17.30 -8.44
C PHE A 355 -4.13 18.69 -7.89
N CYS A 356 -3.08 19.38 -7.44
CA CYS A 356 -3.19 20.78 -7.07
C CYS A 356 -3.34 21.68 -8.32
N ILE A 357 -4.02 22.82 -8.15
CA ILE A 357 -4.12 23.86 -9.18
C ILE A 357 -2.71 24.36 -9.56
N GLY A 358 -2.44 24.45 -10.85
CA GLY A 358 -1.16 24.94 -11.37
C GLY A 358 -0.07 23.87 -11.57
N LYS A 359 -0.45 22.59 -11.55
CA LYS A 359 0.47 21.46 -11.85
C LYS A 359 -0.04 20.56 -12.98
#